data_e02865a00005ced6eed20a6a1693fd2a
#
_entry.id   e02865a00005ced6eed20a6a1693fd2a
#
_cell.length_a   1.000
_cell.length_b   1.000
_cell.length_c   1.000
_cell.angle_alpha   90.00
_cell.angle_beta   90.00
_cell.angle_gamma   90.00
#
_symmetry.space_group_name_H-M   'P 1'
#
loop_
_entity.id
_entity.type
_entity.pdbx_description
1 polymer ?
#
loop_
_entity_poly.entity_id
_entity_poly.type
_entity_poly.pdbx_seq_one_letter_code
_entity_poly.pdbx_strand_id
1 'polypeptide(L)'
;HRLLRLMLVLLCVAAVSFGLMMLSPIDPMDAYLGPQMAQVSPEQRALIAERWGFDASPAVQFRHWLQQLLSGELGWSHIYHQPVSDVIGQRVQRSFLLLGGAWLLSLALGILLGIAAGSNEGSWLDRLISGYAYLTASTPTFWLAMLALLLFSVTLGWTPTCCAGPTGVLSQEVTLLRRLHHLLLPTLTLAL
;
A
#
# COMPACT_ATOMS: atom_id res chain seq x y z
N HIS A 1 -27.95 2.93 -10.03
CA HIS A 1 -28.19 2.93 -8.59
C HIS A 1 -26.95 2.55 -7.76
N ARG A 2 -26.15 1.51 -8.15
CA ARG A 2 -24.95 1.09 -7.38
C ARG A 2 -23.83 2.13 -7.42
N LEU A 3 -23.54 2.70 -8.59
CA LEU A 3 -22.52 3.76 -8.75
C LEU A 3 -22.88 5.03 -7.96
N LEU A 4 -24.16 5.43 -7.98
CA LEU A 4 -24.62 6.60 -7.22
C LEU A 4 -24.44 6.39 -5.71
N ARG A 5 -24.78 5.20 -5.19
CA ARG A 5 -24.56 4.86 -3.77
C ARG A 5 -23.06 4.88 -3.43
N LEU A 6 -22.22 4.33 -4.31
CA LEU A 6 -20.77 4.35 -4.12
C LEU A 6 -20.24 5.79 -4.03
N MET A 7 -20.66 6.66 -4.97
CA MET A 7 -20.25 8.07 -4.97
C MET A 7 -20.71 8.81 -3.72
N LEU A 8 -21.94 8.57 -3.27
CA LEU A 8 -22.45 9.16 -2.03
C LEU A 8 -21.65 8.69 -0.81
N VAL A 9 -21.37 7.40 -0.71
CA VAL A 9 -20.55 6.87 0.40
C VAL A 9 -19.16 7.47 0.38
N LEU A 10 -18.50 7.53 -0.77
CA LEU A 10 -17.16 8.14 -0.89
C LEU A 10 -17.19 9.62 -0.49
N LEU A 11 -18.19 10.37 -0.92
CA LEU A 11 -18.33 11.79 -0.55
C LEU A 11 -18.60 11.95 0.95
N CYS A 12 -19.45 11.13 1.53
CA CYS A 12 -19.69 11.14 2.98
C CYS A 12 -18.41 10.80 3.77
N VAL A 13 -17.67 9.78 3.37
CA VAL A 13 -16.40 9.41 4.01
C VAL A 13 -15.39 10.54 3.88
N ALA A 14 -15.28 11.16 2.71
CA ALA A 14 -14.39 12.30 2.48
C ALA A 14 -14.77 13.51 3.37
N ALA A 15 -16.08 13.84 3.45
CA ALA A 15 -16.55 14.94 4.27
C ALA A 15 -16.33 14.70 5.77
N VAL A 16 -16.58 13.49 6.25
CA VAL A 16 -16.34 13.10 7.65
C VAL A 16 -14.84 13.13 7.97
N SER A 17 -14.01 12.58 7.10
CA SER A 17 -12.54 12.57 7.28
C SER A 17 -11.99 14.00 7.30
N PHE A 18 -12.47 14.87 6.41
CA PHE A 18 -12.09 16.28 6.39
C PHE A 18 -12.54 17.00 7.67
N GLY A 19 -13.78 16.76 8.12
CA GLY A 19 -14.30 17.33 9.37
C GLY A 19 -13.47 16.89 10.58
N LEU A 20 -13.10 15.60 10.66
CA LEU A 20 -12.22 15.10 11.72
C LEU A 20 -10.82 15.74 11.67
N MET A 21 -10.29 15.98 10.48
CA MET A 21 -9.02 16.67 10.31
C MET A 21 -9.10 18.13 10.82
N MET A 22 -10.22 18.82 10.57
CA MET A 22 -10.44 20.18 11.08
C MET A 22 -10.59 20.26 12.61
N LEU A 23 -11.00 19.17 13.26
CA LEU A 23 -11.07 19.06 14.71
C LEU A 23 -9.71 18.68 15.34
N SER A 24 -8.71 18.35 14.52
CA SER A 24 -7.37 18.06 15.00
C SER A 24 -6.74 19.32 15.62
N PRO A 25 -6.04 19.18 16.76
CA PRO A 25 -5.31 20.29 17.38
C PRO A 25 -4.05 20.69 16.57
N ILE A 26 -3.76 20.02 15.47
CA ILE A 26 -2.61 20.32 14.62
C ILE A 26 -3.00 21.43 13.65
N ASP A 27 -2.29 22.57 13.74
CA ASP A 27 -2.46 23.66 12.77
C ASP A 27 -2.08 23.16 11.36
N PRO A 28 -2.95 23.33 10.34
CA PRO A 28 -2.62 23.00 8.97
C PRO A 28 -1.33 23.65 8.47
N MET A 29 -1.02 24.85 8.96
CA MET A 29 0.22 25.55 8.65
C MET A 29 1.44 24.84 9.25
N ASP A 30 1.32 24.36 10.49
CA ASP A 30 2.38 23.59 11.16
C ASP A 30 2.62 22.28 10.47
N ALA A 31 1.56 21.59 10.03
CA ALA A 31 1.64 20.37 9.26
C ALA A 31 2.30 20.62 7.88
N TYR A 32 2.02 21.77 7.25
CA TYR A 32 2.58 22.13 5.93
C TYR A 32 4.06 22.50 6.02
N LEU A 33 4.44 23.36 6.97
CA LEU A 33 5.81 23.86 7.11
C LEU A 33 6.74 22.90 7.87
N GLY A 34 6.18 22.09 8.77
CA GLY A 34 6.95 21.13 9.54
C GLY A 34 8.17 21.77 10.24
N PRO A 35 9.37 21.14 10.15
CA PRO A 35 10.57 21.67 10.80
C PRO A 35 11.04 23.03 10.27
N GLN A 36 10.57 23.46 9.10
CA GLN A 36 10.94 24.74 8.49
C GLN A 36 10.14 25.93 9.10
N MET A 37 9.16 25.63 9.92
CA MET A 37 8.29 26.64 10.55
C MET A 37 9.04 27.72 11.30
N ALA A 38 10.14 27.37 11.98
CA ALA A 38 10.97 28.32 12.73
C ALA A 38 11.75 29.31 11.82
N GLN A 39 11.83 29.02 10.52
CA GLN A 39 12.59 29.83 9.54
C GLN A 39 11.67 30.73 8.70
N VAL A 40 10.36 30.58 8.81
CA VAL A 40 9.37 31.33 8.01
C VAL A 40 8.93 32.56 8.79
N SER A 41 9.05 33.75 8.18
CA SER A 41 8.61 35.00 8.81
C SER A 41 7.08 35.05 8.94
N PRO A 42 6.52 35.87 9.89
CA PRO A 42 5.09 36.02 10.02
C PRO A 42 4.39 36.52 8.74
N GLU A 43 5.05 37.35 7.94
CA GLU A 43 4.56 37.83 6.64
C GLU A 43 4.48 36.72 5.61
N GLN A 44 5.50 35.88 5.54
CA GLN A 44 5.49 34.71 4.65
C GLN A 44 4.42 33.70 5.06
N ARG A 45 4.17 33.52 6.36
CA ARG A 45 3.06 32.68 6.86
C ARG A 45 1.71 33.22 6.39
N ALA A 46 1.48 34.51 6.51
CA ALA A 46 0.23 35.14 6.07
C ALA A 46 -0.01 34.94 4.55
N LEU A 47 1.04 35.11 3.73
CA LEU A 47 0.96 34.87 2.29
C LEU A 47 0.68 33.39 1.95
N ILE A 48 1.25 32.47 2.70
CA ILE A 48 0.98 31.03 2.52
C ILE A 48 -0.45 30.72 2.94
N ALA A 49 -0.92 31.24 4.08
CA ALA A 49 -2.28 31.04 4.58
C ALA A 49 -3.33 31.54 3.58
N GLU A 50 -3.11 32.74 3.04
CA GLU A 50 -3.97 33.32 2.01
C GLU A 50 -3.96 32.50 0.71
N ARG A 51 -2.77 32.13 0.24
CA ARG A 51 -2.61 31.37 -1.00
C ARG A 51 -3.24 29.98 -0.95
N TRP A 52 -3.17 29.31 0.19
CA TRP A 52 -3.73 27.98 0.39
C TRP A 52 -5.14 28.00 1.00
N GLY A 53 -5.62 29.20 1.39
CA GLY A 53 -6.96 29.39 1.94
C GLY A 53 -7.13 28.75 3.31
N PHE A 54 -6.08 28.67 4.13
CA PHE A 54 -6.17 28.12 5.49
C PHE A 54 -7.05 28.97 6.41
N ASP A 55 -7.18 30.28 6.12
CA ASP A 55 -8.05 31.19 6.85
C ASP A 55 -9.52 31.16 6.39
N ALA A 56 -9.84 30.42 5.34
CA ALA A 56 -11.19 30.30 4.82
C ALA A 56 -12.06 29.38 5.72
N SER A 57 -13.39 29.54 5.62
CA SER A 57 -14.29 28.65 6.35
C SER A 57 -14.10 27.17 5.94
N PRO A 58 -14.33 26.21 6.85
CA PRO A 58 -14.14 24.76 6.56
C PRO A 58 -14.88 24.28 5.31
N ALA A 59 -16.06 24.83 5.05
CA ALA A 59 -16.84 24.49 3.85
C ALA A 59 -16.16 24.96 2.55
N VAL A 60 -15.50 26.12 2.58
CA VAL A 60 -14.75 26.66 1.44
C VAL A 60 -13.47 25.85 1.23
N GLN A 61 -12.77 25.50 2.30
CA GLN A 61 -11.58 24.66 2.24
C GLN A 61 -11.91 23.27 1.69
N PHE A 62 -13.01 22.64 2.14
CA PHE A 62 -13.46 21.35 1.60
C PHE A 62 -13.79 21.42 0.11
N ARG A 63 -14.50 22.47 -0.31
CA ARG A 63 -14.82 22.68 -1.73
C ARG A 63 -13.55 22.85 -2.57
N HIS A 64 -12.58 23.62 -2.09
CA HIS A 64 -11.30 23.85 -2.78
C HIS A 64 -10.50 22.54 -2.90
N TRP A 65 -10.40 21.80 -1.80
CA TRP A 65 -9.77 20.47 -1.81
C TRP A 65 -10.45 19.50 -2.78
N LEU A 66 -11.79 19.48 -2.79
CA LEU A 66 -12.54 18.62 -3.72
C LEU A 66 -12.31 19.02 -5.18
N GLN A 67 -12.23 20.30 -5.47
CA GLN A 67 -11.94 20.81 -6.82
C GLN A 67 -10.53 20.40 -7.26
N GLN A 68 -9.52 20.53 -6.41
CA GLN A 68 -8.15 20.07 -6.69
C GLN A 68 -8.11 18.55 -6.93
N LEU A 69 -8.80 17.79 -6.08
CA LEU A 69 -8.89 16.34 -6.26
C LEU A 69 -9.50 15.95 -7.61
N LEU A 70 -10.58 16.63 -8.02
CA LEU A 70 -11.25 16.40 -9.31
C LEU A 70 -10.42 16.85 -10.51
N SER A 71 -9.54 17.85 -10.36
CA SER A 71 -8.58 18.27 -11.38
C SER A 71 -7.34 17.36 -11.46
N GLY A 72 -7.23 16.37 -10.57
CA GLY A 72 -6.10 15.44 -10.52
C GLY A 72 -4.91 15.94 -9.70
N GLU A 73 -5.05 17.06 -9.01
CA GLU A 73 -4.03 17.60 -8.12
C GLU A 73 -4.15 16.97 -6.72
N LEU A 74 -3.36 15.95 -6.46
CA LEU A 74 -3.35 15.22 -5.19
C LEU A 74 -2.46 15.86 -4.13
N GLY A 75 -1.81 16.97 -4.45
CA GLY A 75 -0.93 17.69 -3.55
C GLY A 75 0.48 17.09 -3.41
N TRP A 76 1.17 17.49 -2.36
CA TRP A 76 2.56 17.17 -2.09
C TRP A 76 2.73 16.29 -0.85
N SER A 77 3.55 15.26 -0.94
CA SER A 77 3.87 14.41 0.21
C SER A 77 5.07 14.95 0.98
N HIS A 78 4.86 15.38 2.23
CA HIS A 78 5.93 15.87 3.09
C HIS A 78 6.88 14.77 3.55
N ILE A 79 6.40 13.51 3.64
CA ILE A 79 7.23 12.36 4.05
C ILE A 79 8.17 11.94 2.92
N TYR A 80 7.70 11.97 1.67
CA TYR A 80 8.48 11.51 0.51
C TYR A 80 9.09 12.64 -0.31
N HIS A 81 8.82 13.90 0.04
CA HIS A 81 9.32 15.10 -0.65
C HIS A 81 9.08 15.10 -2.16
N GLN A 82 7.89 14.63 -2.58
CA GLN A 82 7.51 14.54 -3.99
C GLN A 82 5.98 14.60 -4.14
N PRO A 83 5.44 14.85 -5.36
CA PRO A 83 4.01 14.84 -5.59
C PRO A 83 3.35 13.52 -5.16
N VAL A 84 2.16 13.59 -4.58
CA VAL A 84 1.42 12.41 -4.12
C VAL A 84 1.10 11.47 -5.30
N SER A 85 0.82 12.00 -6.49
CA SER A 85 0.64 11.24 -7.74
C SER A 85 1.80 10.29 -8.01
N ASP A 86 3.04 10.79 -7.86
CA ASP A 86 4.26 10.02 -8.13
C ASP A 86 4.48 8.93 -7.09
N VAL A 87 4.21 9.26 -5.79
CA VAL A 87 4.24 8.26 -4.71
C VAL A 87 3.26 7.13 -4.98
N ILE A 88 2.02 7.47 -5.34
CA ILE A 88 0.97 6.50 -5.64
C ILE A 88 1.37 5.66 -6.86
N GLY A 89 1.80 6.29 -7.95
CA GLY A 89 2.20 5.61 -9.18
C GLY A 89 3.30 4.58 -8.94
N GLN A 90 4.37 4.96 -8.24
CA GLN A 90 5.46 4.05 -7.89
C GLN A 90 5.02 2.88 -7.00
N ARG A 91 4.13 3.14 -6.03
CA ARG A 91 3.63 2.10 -5.13
C ARG A 91 2.66 1.15 -5.80
N VAL A 92 1.74 1.68 -6.59
CA VAL A 92 0.79 0.90 -7.38
C VAL A 92 1.52 -0.03 -8.34
N GLN A 93 2.52 0.44 -9.05
CA GLN A 93 3.35 -0.40 -9.93
C GLN A 93 4.00 -1.57 -9.18
N ARG A 94 4.59 -1.31 -8.01
CA ARG A 94 5.21 -2.37 -7.18
C ARG A 94 4.19 -3.37 -6.65
N SER A 95 3.01 -2.88 -6.23
CA SER A 95 1.91 -3.73 -5.78
C SER A 95 1.38 -4.61 -6.90
N PHE A 96 1.22 -4.09 -8.12
CA PHE A 96 0.80 -4.88 -9.28
C PHE A 96 1.81 -5.97 -9.64
N LEU A 97 3.11 -5.68 -9.56
CA LEU A 97 4.14 -6.69 -9.80
C LEU A 97 4.09 -7.82 -8.77
N LEU A 98 3.94 -7.46 -7.48
CA LEU A 98 3.84 -8.44 -6.40
C LEU A 98 2.55 -9.28 -6.51
N LEU A 99 1.41 -8.63 -6.61
CA LEU A 99 0.10 -9.30 -6.69
C LEU A 99 -0.05 -10.11 -7.97
N GLY A 100 0.41 -9.56 -9.11
CA GLY A 100 0.40 -10.27 -10.39
C GLY A 100 1.29 -11.52 -10.35
N GLY A 101 2.49 -11.40 -9.80
CA GLY A 101 3.39 -12.55 -9.60
C GLY A 101 2.79 -13.60 -8.67
N ALA A 102 2.21 -13.19 -7.55
CA ALA A 102 1.55 -14.10 -6.61
C ALA A 102 0.33 -14.78 -7.26
N TRP A 103 -0.49 -14.05 -8.00
CA TRP A 103 -1.66 -14.59 -8.70
C TRP A 103 -1.28 -15.62 -9.77
N LEU A 104 -0.27 -15.32 -10.59
CA LEU A 104 0.23 -16.26 -11.61
C LEU A 104 0.81 -17.53 -10.97
N LEU A 105 1.57 -17.38 -9.88
CA LEU A 105 2.12 -18.51 -9.15
C LEU A 105 1.03 -19.36 -8.50
N SER A 106 0.04 -18.72 -7.85
CA SER A 106 -1.12 -19.39 -7.26
C SER A 106 -1.91 -20.17 -8.31
N LEU A 107 -2.16 -19.54 -9.48
CA LEU A 107 -2.84 -20.19 -10.60
C LEU A 107 -2.09 -21.42 -11.09
N ALA A 108 -0.77 -21.28 -11.29
CA ALA A 108 0.07 -22.40 -11.74
C ALA A 108 0.09 -23.54 -10.72
N LEU A 109 0.31 -23.22 -9.43
CA LEU A 109 0.29 -24.22 -8.36
C LEU A 109 -1.09 -24.86 -8.21
N GLY A 110 -2.17 -24.09 -8.25
CA GLY A 110 -3.53 -24.57 -8.12
C GLY A 110 -3.90 -25.55 -9.26
N ILE A 111 -3.54 -25.23 -10.51
CA ILE A 111 -3.75 -26.10 -11.66
C ILE A 111 -2.93 -27.38 -11.53
N LEU A 112 -1.64 -27.27 -11.24
CA LEU A 112 -0.75 -28.44 -11.14
C LEU A 112 -1.17 -29.36 -10.00
N LEU A 113 -1.42 -28.84 -8.82
CA LEU A 113 -1.85 -29.61 -7.66
C LEU A 113 -3.27 -30.17 -7.87
N GLY A 114 -4.18 -29.39 -8.47
CA GLY A 114 -5.54 -29.84 -8.77
C GLY A 114 -5.58 -30.99 -9.76
N ILE A 115 -4.76 -30.94 -10.84
CA ILE A 115 -4.63 -32.04 -11.81
C ILE A 115 -3.99 -33.27 -11.12
N ALA A 116 -2.95 -33.06 -10.31
CA ALA A 116 -2.27 -34.17 -9.63
C ALA A 116 -3.21 -34.87 -8.62
N ALA A 117 -4.01 -34.12 -7.87
CA ALA A 117 -5.02 -34.69 -6.96
C ALA A 117 -6.14 -35.41 -7.72
N GLY A 118 -6.73 -34.75 -8.73
CA GLY A 118 -7.83 -35.33 -9.51
C GLY A 118 -7.46 -36.55 -10.34
N SER A 119 -6.23 -36.62 -10.86
CA SER A 119 -5.73 -37.81 -11.57
C SER A 119 -5.40 -38.98 -10.63
N ASN A 120 -5.29 -38.76 -9.34
CA ASN A 120 -4.96 -39.78 -8.33
C ASN A 120 -6.03 -39.81 -7.20
N GLU A 121 -7.30 -39.65 -7.56
CA GLU A 121 -8.41 -39.59 -6.62
C GLU A 121 -8.39 -40.76 -5.62
N GLY A 122 -8.58 -40.44 -4.33
CA GLY A 122 -8.57 -41.38 -3.21
C GLY A 122 -7.18 -41.88 -2.80
N SER A 123 -6.11 -41.51 -3.51
CA SER A 123 -4.74 -41.85 -3.17
C SER A 123 -4.20 -41.06 -1.97
N TRP A 124 -3.03 -41.46 -1.46
CA TRP A 124 -2.33 -40.71 -0.44
C TRP A 124 -1.89 -39.30 -0.93
N LEU A 125 -1.60 -39.19 -2.24
CA LEU A 125 -1.21 -37.92 -2.87
C LEU A 125 -2.38 -36.93 -2.87
N ASP A 126 -3.58 -37.39 -3.26
CA ASP A 126 -4.80 -36.59 -3.20
C ASP A 126 -5.10 -36.13 -1.76
N ARG A 127 -4.95 -37.02 -0.77
CA ARG A 127 -5.14 -36.68 0.64
C ARG A 127 -4.14 -35.62 1.14
N LEU A 128 -2.89 -35.69 0.71
CA LEU A 128 -1.87 -34.69 1.06
C LEU A 128 -2.17 -33.32 0.45
N ILE A 129 -2.49 -33.28 -0.85
CA ILE A 129 -2.82 -32.04 -1.55
C ILE A 129 -4.08 -31.41 -0.96
N SER A 130 -5.11 -32.20 -0.72
CA SER A 130 -6.35 -31.74 -0.09
C SER A 130 -6.09 -31.26 1.34
N GLY A 131 -5.29 -31.97 2.12
CA GLY A 131 -4.89 -31.57 3.48
C GLY A 131 -4.14 -30.24 3.48
N TYR A 132 -3.19 -30.06 2.54
CA TYR A 132 -2.49 -28.79 2.34
C TYR A 132 -3.47 -27.64 1.99
N ALA A 133 -4.40 -27.88 1.05
CA ALA A 133 -5.39 -26.88 0.64
C ALA A 133 -6.29 -26.47 1.82
N TYR A 134 -6.77 -27.42 2.62
CA TYR A 134 -7.56 -27.13 3.82
C TYR A 134 -6.75 -26.37 4.88
N LEU A 135 -5.48 -26.75 5.09
CA LEU A 135 -4.63 -26.07 6.06
C LEU A 135 -4.38 -24.61 5.67
N THR A 136 -4.03 -24.36 4.40
CA THR A 136 -3.77 -22.99 3.91
C THR A 136 -5.05 -22.16 3.89
N ALA A 137 -6.18 -22.72 3.47
CA ALA A 137 -7.47 -22.02 3.47
C ALA A 137 -7.97 -21.68 4.88
N SER A 138 -7.64 -22.50 5.88
CA SER A 138 -8.04 -22.29 7.29
C SER A 138 -7.09 -21.36 8.04
N THR A 139 -5.92 -21.08 7.52
CA THR A 139 -4.88 -20.31 8.21
C THR A 139 -4.85 -18.86 7.70
N PRO A 140 -4.86 -17.86 8.58
CA PRO A 140 -4.73 -16.47 8.16
C PRO A 140 -3.41 -16.23 7.43
N THR A 141 -3.47 -15.63 6.24
CA THR A 141 -2.28 -15.40 5.37
C THR A 141 -1.18 -14.61 6.09
N PHE A 142 -1.56 -13.59 6.91
CA PHE A 142 -0.58 -12.82 7.67
C PHE A 142 0.21 -13.67 8.67
N TRP A 143 -0.43 -14.67 9.30
CA TRP A 143 0.21 -15.59 10.24
C TRP A 143 1.21 -16.50 9.52
N LEU A 144 0.83 -17.06 8.36
CA LEU A 144 1.75 -17.81 7.50
C LEU A 144 2.94 -16.94 7.07
N ALA A 145 2.69 -15.68 6.68
CA ALA A 145 3.74 -14.76 6.29
C ALA A 145 4.71 -14.47 7.46
N MET A 146 4.21 -14.30 8.67
CA MET A 146 5.05 -14.09 9.86
C MET A 146 5.91 -15.32 10.18
N LEU A 147 5.34 -16.53 10.10
CA LEU A 147 6.08 -17.78 10.31
C LEU A 147 7.14 -17.97 9.23
N ALA A 148 6.80 -17.72 7.97
CA ALA A 148 7.74 -17.83 6.86
C ALA A 148 8.89 -16.81 7.01
N LEU A 149 8.59 -15.57 7.42
CA LEU A 149 9.59 -14.55 7.70
C LEU A 149 10.50 -14.95 8.86
N LEU A 150 9.93 -15.45 9.96
CA LEU A 150 10.71 -15.94 11.10
C LEU A 150 11.65 -17.07 10.68
N LEU A 151 11.14 -18.05 9.95
CA LEU A 151 11.92 -19.23 9.54
C LEU A 151 12.96 -18.87 8.47
N PHE A 152 12.53 -18.32 7.34
CA PHE A 152 13.40 -18.14 6.16
C PHE A 152 14.27 -16.90 6.23
N SER A 153 13.80 -15.81 6.85
CA SER A 153 14.55 -14.56 6.92
C SER A 153 15.37 -14.45 8.21
N VAL A 154 14.75 -14.70 9.36
CA VAL A 154 15.41 -14.48 10.65
C VAL A 154 16.28 -15.67 11.04
N THR A 155 15.76 -16.91 10.95
CA THR A 155 16.47 -18.10 11.45
C THR A 155 17.47 -18.64 10.42
N LEU A 156 17.04 -18.78 9.15
CA LEU A 156 17.87 -19.36 8.09
C LEU A 156 18.68 -18.32 7.31
N GLY A 157 18.28 -17.03 7.35
CA GLY A 157 18.97 -15.96 6.60
C GLY A 157 18.88 -16.09 5.08
N TRP A 158 17.91 -16.86 4.56
CA TRP A 158 17.79 -17.13 3.13
C TRP A 158 17.13 -16.00 2.35
N THR A 159 16.27 -15.24 3.01
CA THR A 159 15.53 -14.14 2.40
C THR A 159 15.67 -12.86 3.21
N PRO A 160 15.55 -11.67 2.58
CA PRO A 160 15.57 -10.41 3.31
C PRO A 160 14.38 -10.28 4.28
N THR A 161 14.60 -9.60 5.40
CA THR A 161 13.58 -9.39 6.45
C THR A 161 12.58 -8.30 6.09
N CYS A 162 12.92 -7.39 5.17
CA CYS A 162 12.05 -6.27 4.79
C CYS A 162 12.30 -5.80 3.36
N CYS A 163 11.42 -4.90 2.94
CA CYS A 163 11.61 -3.98 1.85
C CYS A 163 11.59 -4.60 0.44
N ALA A 164 11.25 -3.79 -0.58
CA ALA A 164 11.22 -4.22 -1.98
C ALA A 164 12.61 -4.18 -2.66
N GLY A 165 13.67 -3.90 -1.88
CA GLY A 165 15.05 -3.81 -2.33
C GLY A 165 15.99 -3.56 -1.14
N PRO A 166 17.31 -3.67 -1.34
CA PRO A 166 18.30 -3.44 -0.29
C PRO A 166 18.18 -2.03 0.27
N THR A 167 18.27 -1.90 1.59
CA THR A 167 18.27 -0.60 2.29
C THR A 167 19.54 0.17 1.97
N GLY A 168 19.40 1.47 1.71
CA GLY A 168 20.55 2.37 1.42
C GLY A 168 21.05 2.34 -0.02
N VAL A 169 20.45 1.59 -0.93
CA VAL A 169 20.81 1.55 -2.36
C VAL A 169 19.74 2.28 -3.17
N LEU A 170 20.17 3.14 -4.10
CA LEU A 170 19.25 3.82 -5.01
C LEU A 170 18.47 2.80 -5.86
N SER A 171 17.18 3.05 -6.04
CA SER A 171 16.29 2.12 -6.77
C SER A 171 16.76 1.78 -8.19
N GLN A 172 17.57 2.67 -8.80
CA GLN A 172 18.13 2.49 -10.14
C GLN A 172 19.31 1.50 -10.17
N GLU A 173 20.00 1.31 -9.05
CA GLU A 173 21.17 0.44 -8.93
C GLU A 173 20.82 -0.99 -8.51
N VAL A 174 19.55 -1.23 -8.14
CA VAL A 174 19.10 -2.57 -7.72
C VAL A 174 18.91 -3.47 -8.92
N THR A 175 19.74 -4.51 -9.03
CA THR A 175 19.62 -5.53 -10.08
C THR A 175 18.30 -6.28 -10.00
N LEU A 176 17.80 -6.77 -11.15
CA LEU A 176 16.57 -7.54 -11.24
C LEU A 176 16.59 -8.76 -10.30
N LEU A 177 17.72 -9.46 -10.23
CA LEU A 177 17.88 -10.64 -9.36
C LEU A 177 17.70 -10.30 -7.88
N ARG A 178 18.25 -9.16 -7.42
CA ARG A 178 18.06 -8.69 -6.05
C ARG A 178 16.60 -8.33 -5.77
N ARG A 179 15.91 -7.69 -6.72
CA ARG A 179 14.48 -7.39 -6.59
C ARG A 179 13.65 -8.66 -6.47
N LEU A 180 13.90 -9.65 -7.33
CA LEU A 180 13.22 -10.94 -7.28
C LEU A 180 13.47 -11.65 -5.94
N HIS A 181 14.69 -11.60 -5.41
CA HIS A 181 15.02 -12.18 -4.11
C HIS A 181 14.22 -11.53 -2.96
N HIS A 182 14.05 -10.19 -2.98
CA HIS A 182 13.22 -9.49 -2.00
C HIS A 182 11.71 -9.77 -2.16
N LEU A 183 11.25 -10.05 -3.38
CA LEU A 183 9.85 -10.37 -3.65
C LEU A 183 9.50 -11.84 -3.44
N LEU A 184 10.49 -12.73 -3.36
CA LEU A 184 10.28 -14.19 -3.32
C LEU A 184 9.38 -14.61 -2.16
N LEU A 185 9.72 -14.23 -0.94
CA LEU A 185 8.95 -14.63 0.25
C LEU A 185 7.54 -14.03 0.28
N PRO A 186 7.33 -12.70 0.03
CA PRO A 186 6.00 -12.14 -0.07
C PRO A 186 5.14 -12.76 -1.18
N THR A 187 5.76 -13.04 -2.34
CA THR A 187 5.05 -13.66 -3.47
C THR A 187 4.60 -15.08 -3.13
N LEU A 188 5.48 -15.88 -2.51
CA LEU A 188 5.15 -17.23 -2.06
C LEU A 188 4.02 -17.22 -1.02
N THR A 189 4.12 -16.38 0.00
CA THR A 189 3.10 -16.32 1.07
C THR A 189 1.74 -15.83 0.58
N LEU A 190 1.70 -15.01 -0.47
CA LEU A 190 0.45 -14.57 -1.10
C LEU A 190 -0.10 -15.58 -2.11
N ALA A 191 0.76 -16.46 -2.65
CA ALA A 191 0.36 -17.46 -3.64
C ALA A 191 -0.20 -18.74 -3.02
N LEU A 192 0.15 -19.01 -1.76
CA LEU A 192 -0.30 -20.18 -1.00
C LEU A 192 -1.74 -20.01 -0.52
#